data_ff919165d3deab05c3d8e736a9b4cd59
#
_entry.id   ff919165d3deab05c3d8e736a9b4cd59
#
_cell.length_a   1.000
_cell.length_b   1.000
_cell.length_c   1.000
_cell.angle_alpha   90.00
_cell.angle_beta   90.00
_cell.angle_gamma   90.00
#
_symmetry.space_group_name_H-M   'P 1'
#
loop_
_entity.id
_entity.type
_entity.pdbx_description
1 polymer ?
#
loop_
_entity_poly.entity_id
_entity_poly.type
_entity_poly.pdbx_seq_one_letter_code
_entity_poly.pdbx_strand_id
1 'polypeptide(L)'
;YLPQEFGFYPNLSVKKYLAYIASLKGLKNKVAERRIDILLETTGMKEHSLKKMKELSGGMKRRVGIAQALLNDPKILILDEPTAGLDPIERIKCRNLLGELAKGKIVLLSTHIVSDIEAIAKKVFVMKEGKIIKEGTVEELCSNIPCKVWLYYLNTDEAEGFISRFKS
;
A
#
# COMPACT_ATOMS: atom_id res chain seq x y z
N TYR A 1 11.89 -4.62 1.72
CA TYR A 1 11.44 -3.33 2.24
C TYR A 1 11.20 -2.32 1.14
N LEU A 2 10.11 -1.56 1.21
CA LEU A 2 9.81 -0.42 0.36
C LEU A 2 9.50 0.79 1.24
N PRO A 3 10.36 1.82 1.27
CA PRO A 3 10.10 3.06 2.00
C PRO A 3 9.01 3.89 1.32
N GLN A 4 8.48 4.89 2.03
CA GLN A 4 7.50 5.83 1.50
C GLN A 4 8.02 6.53 0.25
N GLU A 5 9.26 7.00 0.28
CA GLU A 5 9.97 7.52 -0.88
C GLU A 5 11.14 6.61 -1.22
N PHE A 6 11.25 6.19 -2.46
CA PHE A 6 12.38 5.40 -2.92
C PHE A 6 13.06 6.07 -4.12
N GLY A 7 14.38 6.04 -4.11
CA GLY A 7 15.19 6.57 -5.20
C GLY A 7 15.08 5.75 -6.46
N PHE A 8 15.06 6.40 -7.62
CA PHE A 8 15.09 5.75 -8.92
C PHE A 8 15.91 6.57 -9.93
N TYR A 9 16.36 5.91 -10.98
CA TYR A 9 17.08 6.55 -12.08
C TYR A 9 16.08 7.05 -13.13
N PRO A 10 15.87 8.38 -13.27
CA PRO A 10 14.77 8.96 -14.06
C PRO A 10 14.78 8.56 -15.54
N ASN A 11 15.97 8.36 -16.10
CA ASN A 11 16.17 8.08 -17.52
C ASN A 11 16.23 6.58 -17.89
N LEU A 12 16.23 5.68 -16.89
CA LEU A 12 16.11 4.26 -17.16
C LEU A 12 14.66 3.88 -17.46
N SER A 13 14.46 2.95 -18.40
CA SER A 13 13.14 2.33 -18.54
C SER A 13 12.85 1.43 -17.34
N VAL A 14 11.57 1.18 -17.07
CA VAL A 14 11.13 0.32 -15.96
C VAL A 14 11.86 -1.03 -15.97
N LYS A 15 11.91 -1.70 -17.13
CA LYS A 15 12.60 -2.99 -17.26
C LYS A 15 14.10 -2.88 -16.98
N LYS A 16 14.78 -1.84 -17.49
CA LYS A 16 16.20 -1.60 -17.23
C LYS A 16 16.46 -1.24 -15.76
N TYR A 17 15.57 -0.46 -15.15
CA TYR A 17 15.66 -0.14 -13.73
C TYR A 17 15.54 -1.39 -12.84
N LEU A 18 14.54 -2.25 -13.08
CA LEU A 18 14.38 -3.50 -12.35
C LEU A 18 15.57 -4.46 -12.58
N ALA A 19 16.12 -4.52 -13.80
CA ALA A 19 17.32 -5.32 -14.10
C ALA A 19 18.54 -4.82 -13.33
N TYR A 20 18.72 -3.50 -13.25
CA TYR A 20 19.78 -2.89 -12.46
C TYR A 20 19.65 -3.27 -10.95
N ILE A 21 18.45 -3.12 -10.38
CA ILE A 21 18.21 -3.51 -8.99
C ILE A 21 18.40 -5.02 -8.78
N ALA A 22 17.96 -5.85 -9.72
CA ALA A 22 18.16 -7.30 -9.64
C ALA A 22 19.65 -7.67 -9.61
N SER A 23 20.48 -6.98 -10.41
CA SER A 23 21.93 -7.13 -10.38
C SER A 23 22.53 -6.75 -9.03
N LEU A 24 22.11 -5.61 -8.44
CA LEU A 24 22.55 -5.20 -7.10
C LEU A 24 22.15 -6.20 -6.01
N LYS A 25 21.02 -6.90 -6.20
CA LYS A 25 20.56 -7.97 -5.30
C LYS A 25 21.21 -9.33 -5.57
N GLY A 26 22.16 -9.43 -6.52
CA GLY A 26 22.90 -10.64 -6.82
C GLY A 26 22.12 -11.69 -7.63
N LEU A 27 21.02 -11.32 -8.29
CA LEU A 27 20.29 -12.27 -9.14
C LEU A 27 21.05 -12.53 -10.46
N LYS A 28 21.17 -13.81 -10.85
CA LYS A 28 21.73 -14.19 -12.15
C LYS A 28 20.82 -13.71 -13.30
N ASN A 29 21.38 -13.24 -14.40
CA ASN A 29 20.66 -12.62 -15.50
C ASN A 29 19.40 -13.37 -15.97
N LYS A 30 19.49 -14.66 -16.27
CA LYS A 30 18.34 -15.47 -16.69
C LYS A 30 17.23 -15.55 -15.64
N VAL A 31 17.61 -15.61 -14.36
CA VAL A 31 16.63 -15.62 -13.23
C VAL A 31 15.99 -14.25 -13.09
N ALA A 32 16.80 -13.19 -13.17
CA ALA A 32 16.35 -11.81 -13.09
C ALA A 32 15.34 -11.47 -14.19
N GLU A 33 15.63 -11.81 -15.45
CA GLU A 33 14.73 -11.56 -16.59
C GLU A 33 13.36 -12.20 -16.38
N ARG A 34 13.35 -13.53 -16.09
CA ARG A 34 12.10 -14.25 -15.83
C ARG A 34 11.32 -13.64 -14.66
N ARG A 35 12.03 -13.29 -13.58
CA ARG A 35 11.42 -12.70 -12.39
C ARG A 35 10.83 -11.32 -12.67
N ILE A 36 11.54 -10.48 -13.42
CA ILE A 36 11.08 -9.15 -13.83
C ILE A 36 9.81 -9.26 -14.67
N ASP A 37 9.78 -10.15 -15.66
CA ASP A 37 8.60 -10.30 -16.53
C ASP A 37 7.36 -10.73 -15.71
N ILE A 38 7.49 -11.68 -14.76
CA ILE A 38 6.43 -12.07 -13.85
C ILE A 38 5.98 -10.88 -12.98
N LEU A 39 6.93 -10.13 -12.42
CA LEU A 39 6.60 -9.01 -11.54
C LEU A 39 5.95 -7.85 -12.28
N LEU A 40 6.37 -7.57 -13.51
CA LEU A 40 5.72 -6.58 -14.37
C LEU A 40 4.26 -6.96 -14.67
N GLU A 41 3.99 -8.24 -14.88
CA GLU A 41 2.63 -8.76 -15.06
C GLU A 41 1.82 -8.59 -13.76
N THR A 42 2.33 -9.12 -12.64
CA THR A 42 1.69 -9.07 -11.32
C THR A 42 1.36 -7.64 -10.88
N THR A 43 2.25 -6.69 -11.16
CA THR A 43 2.05 -5.28 -10.79
C THR A 43 1.30 -4.45 -11.83
N GLY A 44 0.87 -5.07 -12.94
CA GLY A 44 0.19 -4.38 -14.04
C GLY A 44 1.08 -3.35 -14.76
N MET A 45 2.39 -3.58 -14.79
CA MET A 45 3.36 -2.66 -15.38
C MET A 45 3.96 -3.16 -16.71
N LYS A 46 3.47 -4.30 -17.25
CA LYS A 46 4.00 -4.92 -18.44
C LYS A 46 4.01 -4.00 -19.67
N GLU A 47 2.86 -3.37 -19.95
CA GLU A 47 2.72 -2.43 -21.09
C GLU A 47 3.57 -1.16 -20.93
N HIS A 48 3.96 -0.86 -19.69
CA HIS A 48 4.78 0.30 -19.35
C HIS A 48 6.26 -0.02 -19.16
N SER A 49 6.67 -1.27 -19.43
CA SER A 49 8.03 -1.77 -19.17
C SER A 49 9.14 -0.99 -19.89
N LEU A 50 8.84 -0.41 -21.05
CA LEU A 50 9.77 0.40 -21.83
C LEU A 50 9.71 1.91 -21.53
N LYS A 51 8.69 2.40 -20.81
CA LYS A 51 8.61 3.80 -20.39
C LYS A 51 9.73 4.14 -19.41
N LYS A 52 10.24 5.37 -19.49
CA LYS A 52 11.24 5.87 -18.54
C LYS A 52 10.59 6.11 -17.18
N MET A 53 11.36 5.89 -16.11
CA MET A 53 10.87 6.08 -14.74
C MET A 53 10.30 7.49 -14.48
N LYS A 54 10.86 8.52 -15.09
CA LYS A 54 10.35 9.91 -14.97
C LYS A 54 8.98 10.13 -15.62
N GLU A 55 8.58 9.28 -16.57
CA GLU A 55 7.31 9.39 -17.31
C GLU A 55 6.14 8.72 -16.59
N LEU A 56 6.41 8.05 -15.47
CA LEU A 56 5.41 7.32 -14.69
C LEU A 56 4.65 8.24 -13.73
N SER A 57 3.35 7.98 -13.57
CA SER A 57 2.56 8.55 -12.47
C SER A 57 3.05 8.08 -11.09
N GLY A 58 2.60 8.73 -10.02
CA GLY A 58 2.91 8.31 -8.65
C GLY A 58 2.52 6.86 -8.37
N GLY A 59 1.31 6.46 -8.75
CA GLY A 59 0.82 5.09 -8.60
C GLY A 59 1.61 4.07 -9.42
N MET A 60 2.00 4.42 -10.65
CA MET A 60 2.85 3.56 -11.47
C MET A 60 4.25 3.40 -10.85
N LYS A 61 4.86 4.48 -10.34
CA LYS A 61 6.13 4.41 -9.62
C LYS A 61 6.00 3.51 -8.40
N ARG A 62 4.92 3.64 -7.63
CA ARG A 62 4.68 2.80 -6.45
C ARG A 62 4.60 1.32 -6.81
N ARG A 63 3.92 0.96 -7.89
CA ARG A 63 3.84 -0.43 -8.38
C ARG A 63 5.22 -0.96 -8.83
N VAL A 64 6.05 -0.13 -9.46
CA VAL A 64 7.45 -0.51 -9.76
C VAL A 64 8.26 -0.70 -8.48
N GLY A 65 8.07 0.15 -7.47
CA GLY A 65 8.70 -0.01 -6.15
C GLY A 65 8.31 -1.32 -5.47
N ILE A 66 7.04 -1.72 -5.54
CA ILE A 66 6.58 -3.03 -5.04
C ILE A 66 7.26 -4.16 -5.83
N ALA A 67 7.31 -4.08 -7.17
CA ALA A 67 8.03 -5.06 -8.00
C ALA A 67 9.50 -5.17 -7.59
N GLN A 68 10.18 -4.05 -7.38
CA GLN A 68 11.56 -4.00 -6.88
C GLN A 68 11.73 -4.72 -5.54
N ALA A 69 10.81 -4.51 -4.60
CA ALA A 69 10.86 -5.14 -3.29
C ALA A 69 10.70 -6.67 -3.37
N LEU A 70 9.98 -7.15 -4.39
CA LEU A 70 9.67 -8.56 -4.62
C LEU A 70 10.72 -9.33 -5.45
N LEU A 71 11.74 -8.67 -6.00
CA LEU A 71 12.71 -9.31 -6.90
C LEU A 71 13.33 -10.60 -6.31
N ASN A 72 13.68 -10.59 -5.04
CA ASN A 72 14.31 -11.75 -4.36
C ASN A 72 13.30 -12.72 -3.75
N ASP A 73 12.03 -12.63 -4.10
CA ASP A 73 10.97 -13.46 -3.53
C ASP A 73 10.96 -13.53 -2.00
N PRO A 74 10.89 -12.40 -1.31
CA PRO A 74 10.97 -12.37 0.14
C PRO A 74 9.75 -13.04 0.77
N LYS A 75 9.93 -13.73 1.90
CA LYS A 75 8.83 -14.25 2.72
C LYS A 75 8.10 -13.15 3.50
N ILE A 76 8.82 -12.07 3.82
CA ILE A 76 8.30 -10.90 4.54
C ILE A 76 8.49 -9.67 3.67
N LEU A 77 7.41 -8.95 3.41
CA LEU A 77 7.38 -7.69 2.67
C LEU A 77 6.99 -6.57 3.64
N ILE A 78 7.88 -5.59 3.81
CA ILE A 78 7.64 -4.42 4.66
C ILE A 78 7.44 -3.22 3.74
N LEU A 79 6.33 -2.50 3.94
CA LEU A 79 5.92 -1.37 3.12
C LEU A 79 5.59 -0.18 4.01
N ASP A 80 6.23 0.95 3.74
CA ASP A 80 6.00 2.17 4.47
C ASP A 80 5.08 3.09 3.66
N GLU A 81 3.89 3.36 4.21
CA GLU A 81 2.84 4.20 3.61
C GLU A 81 2.57 3.86 2.12
N PRO A 82 2.23 2.60 1.77
CA PRO A 82 2.22 2.15 0.37
C PRO A 82 1.18 2.85 -0.51
N THR A 83 0.19 3.50 0.05
CA THR A 83 -0.92 4.14 -0.65
C THR A 83 -0.94 5.67 -0.48
N ALA A 84 -0.03 6.22 0.31
CA ALA A 84 0.05 7.66 0.56
C ALA A 84 0.28 8.44 -0.76
N GLY A 85 -0.46 9.55 -0.93
CA GLY A 85 -0.33 10.41 -2.10
C GLY A 85 -0.88 9.84 -3.41
N LEU A 86 -1.54 8.67 -3.38
CA LEU A 86 -2.21 8.10 -4.54
C LEU A 86 -3.63 8.67 -4.69
N ASP A 87 -4.06 8.85 -5.94
CA ASP A 87 -5.46 9.12 -6.23
C ASP A 87 -6.35 7.92 -5.84
N PRO A 88 -7.69 8.10 -5.68
CA PRO A 88 -8.58 7.05 -5.19
C PRO A 88 -8.53 5.75 -6.03
N ILE A 89 -8.42 5.86 -7.36
CA ILE A 89 -8.41 4.71 -8.27
C ILE A 89 -7.10 3.93 -8.11
N GLU A 90 -5.96 4.62 -8.11
CA GLU A 90 -4.65 3.99 -7.92
C GLU A 90 -4.49 3.39 -6.52
N ARG A 91 -5.11 4.00 -5.50
CA ARG A 91 -5.15 3.45 -4.14
C ARG A 91 -5.89 2.10 -4.10
N ILE A 92 -7.06 2.00 -4.74
CA ILE A 92 -7.79 0.72 -4.85
C ILE A 92 -6.93 -0.34 -5.54
N LYS A 93 -6.30 0.01 -6.66
CA LYS A 93 -5.40 -0.93 -7.39
C LYS A 93 -4.23 -1.39 -6.52
N CYS A 94 -3.62 -0.47 -5.77
CA CYS A 94 -2.52 -0.80 -4.85
C CYS A 94 -2.99 -1.73 -3.73
N ARG A 95 -4.14 -1.47 -3.10
CA ARG A 95 -4.73 -2.35 -2.07
C ARG A 95 -5.00 -3.75 -2.59
N ASN A 96 -5.63 -3.87 -3.76
CA ASN A 96 -5.91 -5.17 -4.37
C ASN A 96 -4.61 -5.95 -4.63
N LEU A 97 -3.58 -5.29 -5.16
CA LEU A 97 -2.27 -5.90 -5.35
C LEU A 97 -1.67 -6.39 -4.03
N LEU A 98 -1.73 -5.58 -2.96
CA LEU A 98 -1.21 -5.97 -1.65
C LEU A 98 -1.99 -7.15 -1.05
N GLY A 99 -3.31 -7.19 -1.22
CA GLY A 99 -4.16 -8.30 -0.81
C GLY A 99 -3.80 -9.61 -1.52
N GLU A 100 -3.53 -9.56 -2.83
CA GLU A 100 -3.06 -10.74 -3.59
C GLU A 100 -1.67 -11.20 -3.13
N LEU A 101 -0.75 -10.29 -2.89
CA LEU A 101 0.59 -10.61 -2.39
C LEU A 101 0.57 -11.25 -0.99
N ALA A 102 -0.38 -10.84 -0.15
CA ALA A 102 -0.54 -11.37 1.21
C ALA A 102 -1.00 -12.83 1.25
N LYS A 103 -1.52 -13.40 0.16
CA LYS A 103 -1.91 -14.82 0.10
C LYS A 103 -0.75 -15.80 0.25
N GLY A 104 0.47 -15.38 -0.04
CA GLY A 104 1.66 -16.26 0.03
C GLY A 104 2.81 -15.71 0.85
N LYS A 105 2.64 -14.54 1.50
CA LYS A 105 3.71 -13.82 2.20
C LYS A 105 3.19 -13.12 3.44
N ILE A 106 4.08 -12.84 4.37
CA ILE A 106 3.78 -11.89 5.45
C ILE A 106 3.98 -10.49 4.89
N VAL A 107 2.90 -9.70 4.85
CA VAL A 107 2.95 -8.29 4.46
C VAL A 107 2.75 -7.45 5.71
N LEU A 108 3.76 -6.68 6.06
CA LEU A 108 3.72 -5.68 7.13
C LEU A 108 3.68 -4.30 6.48
N LEU A 109 2.64 -3.54 6.75
CA LEU A 109 2.54 -2.19 6.23
C LEU A 109 2.29 -1.18 7.36
N SER A 110 2.90 -0.02 7.26
CA SER A 110 2.53 1.16 8.04
C SER A 110 1.53 1.99 7.25
N THR A 111 0.51 2.53 7.90
CA THR A 111 -0.39 3.51 7.31
C THR A 111 -1.16 4.25 8.38
N HIS A 112 -1.50 5.51 8.09
CA HIS A 112 -2.44 6.31 8.88
C HIS A 112 -3.85 6.35 8.23
N ILE A 113 -4.04 5.64 7.11
CA ILE A 113 -5.29 5.65 6.34
C ILE A 113 -6.17 4.47 6.80
N VAL A 114 -7.20 4.77 7.58
CA VAL A 114 -8.10 3.76 8.19
C VAL A 114 -8.74 2.87 7.13
N SER A 115 -9.20 3.44 6.01
CA SER A 115 -9.85 2.66 4.93
C SER A 115 -8.92 1.64 4.26
N ASP A 116 -7.61 1.81 4.35
CA ASP A 116 -6.67 0.81 3.84
C ASP A 116 -6.54 -0.36 4.83
N ILE A 117 -6.56 -0.04 6.14
CA ILE A 117 -6.54 -1.06 7.20
C ILE A 117 -7.78 -1.95 7.10
N GLU A 118 -8.98 -1.34 7.01
CA GLU A 118 -10.24 -2.08 6.88
C GLU A 118 -10.28 -2.99 5.66
N ALA A 119 -9.67 -2.57 4.55
CA ALA A 119 -9.72 -3.31 3.30
C ALA A 119 -8.79 -4.54 3.24
N ILE A 120 -7.63 -4.50 3.90
CA ILE A 120 -6.57 -5.51 3.67
C ILE A 120 -5.94 -6.09 4.94
N ALA A 121 -6.10 -5.44 6.10
CA ALA A 121 -5.42 -5.88 7.32
C ALA A 121 -6.15 -7.07 7.97
N LYS A 122 -5.42 -8.14 8.25
CA LYS A 122 -5.90 -9.26 9.06
C LYS A 122 -5.64 -9.03 10.55
N LYS A 123 -4.55 -8.35 10.88
CA LYS A 123 -4.16 -7.96 12.23
C LYS A 123 -3.63 -6.55 12.22
N VAL A 124 -4.02 -5.77 13.23
CA VAL A 124 -3.66 -4.37 13.38
C VAL A 124 -2.89 -4.19 14.67
N PHE A 125 -1.84 -3.39 14.61
CA PHE A 125 -1.07 -2.91 15.76
C PHE A 125 -1.19 -1.40 15.82
N VAL A 126 -1.78 -0.87 16.88
CA VAL A 126 -1.88 0.58 17.10
C VAL A 126 -0.65 1.03 17.87
N MET A 127 0.10 1.95 17.28
CA MET A 127 1.34 2.48 17.87
C MET A 127 1.13 3.93 18.34
N LYS A 128 1.66 4.24 19.51
CA LYS A 128 1.79 5.60 20.03
C LYS A 128 3.13 5.75 20.74
N GLU A 129 3.86 6.82 20.44
CA GLU A 129 5.17 7.13 21.06
C GLU A 129 6.15 5.95 21.02
N GLY A 130 6.20 5.23 19.89
CA GLY A 130 7.10 4.08 19.71
C GLY A 130 6.68 2.80 20.43
N LYS A 131 5.50 2.76 21.09
CA LYS A 131 4.97 1.60 21.81
C LYS A 131 3.70 1.08 21.14
N ILE A 132 3.52 -0.23 21.14
CA ILE A 132 2.25 -0.85 20.74
C ILE A 132 1.29 -0.70 21.93
N ILE A 133 0.19 0.04 21.73
CA ILE A 133 -0.81 0.31 22.76
C ILE A 133 -2.05 -0.58 22.64
N LYS A 134 -2.35 -1.09 21.45
CA LYS A 134 -3.44 -2.04 21.19
C LYS A 134 -3.04 -2.95 20.01
N GLU A 135 -3.57 -4.16 20.02
CA GLU A 135 -3.49 -5.09 18.89
C GLU A 135 -4.79 -5.89 18.77
N GLY A 136 -5.12 -6.35 17.56
CA GLY A 136 -6.31 -7.17 17.31
C GLY A 136 -6.70 -7.15 15.84
N THR A 137 -7.83 -7.77 15.52
CA THR A 137 -8.51 -7.57 14.24
C THR A 137 -9.23 -6.21 14.22
N VAL A 138 -9.69 -5.77 13.06
CA VAL A 138 -10.46 -4.53 12.94
C VAL A 138 -11.74 -4.62 13.81
N GLU A 139 -12.44 -5.76 13.74
CA GLU A 139 -13.66 -6.00 14.50
C GLU A 139 -13.41 -5.96 16.02
N GLU A 140 -12.35 -6.61 16.51
CA GLU A 140 -11.97 -6.62 17.91
C GLU A 140 -11.64 -5.21 18.43
N LEU A 141 -10.92 -4.42 17.61
CA LEU A 141 -10.55 -3.06 17.97
C LEU A 141 -11.77 -2.14 18.01
N CYS A 142 -12.72 -2.28 17.07
CA CYS A 142 -13.96 -1.51 17.02
C CYS A 142 -14.92 -1.89 18.13
N SER A 143 -15.04 -3.17 18.48
CA SER A 143 -15.96 -3.64 19.55
C SER A 143 -15.55 -3.16 20.95
N ASN A 144 -14.26 -2.89 21.14
CA ASN A 144 -13.71 -2.38 22.41
C ASN A 144 -13.77 -0.85 22.56
N ILE A 145 -14.45 -0.13 21.66
CA ILE A 145 -14.65 1.31 21.80
C ILE A 145 -15.82 1.57 22.75
N PRO A 146 -15.62 2.31 23.86
CA PRO A 146 -16.66 2.55 24.87
C PRO A 146 -17.79 3.46 24.38
N CYS A 147 -17.61 4.13 23.24
CA CYS A 147 -18.58 5.06 22.67
C CYS A 147 -19.23 4.43 21.42
N LYS A 148 -20.57 4.50 21.35
CA LYS A 148 -21.31 4.15 20.13
C LYS A 148 -21.32 5.35 19.19
N VAL A 149 -20.96 5.13 17.93
CA VAL A 149 -21.13 6.13 16.86
C VAL A 149 -22.48 5.87 16.21
N TRP A 150 -23.34 6.89 16.20
CA TRP A 150 -24.64 6.84 15.56
C TRP A 150 -24.59 7.66 14.28
N LEU A 151 -25.07 7.10 13.19
CA LEU A 151 -25.25 7.81 11.93
C LEU A 151 -26.72 8.19 11.78
N TYR A 152 -26.98 9.49 11.69
CA TYR A 152 -28.33 10.02 11.45
C TYR A 152 -28.38 10.65 10.06
N TYR A 153 -29.45 10.34 9.33
CA TYR A 153 -29.77 10.99 8.07
C TYR A 153 -30.84 12.05 8.39
N LEU A 154 -30.49 13.31 8.24
CA LEU A 154 -31.38 14.46 8.53
C LEU A 154 -31.54 15.30 7.27
N ASN A 155 -32.73 15.88 7.08
CA ASN A 155 -32.93 16.94 6.10
C ASN A 155 -32.18 18.21 6.56
N THR A 156 -31.88 19.13 5.63
CA THR A 156 -31.11 20.35 5.91
C THR A 156 -31.73 21.19 7.05
N ASP A 157 -33.07 21.27 7.06
CA ASP A 157 -33.81 22.07 8.06
C ASP A 157 -33.82 21.44 9.47
N GLU A 158 -33.64 20.12 9.57
CA GLU A 158 -33.57 19.39 10.83
C GLU A 158 -32.15 19.36 11.39
N ALA A 159 -31.14 19.50 10.53
CA ALA A 159 -29.73 19.39 10.91
C ALA A 159 -29.30 20.50 11.86
N GLU A 160 -29.72 21.75 11.67
CA GLU A 160 -29.38 22.89 12.53
C GLU A 160 -29.93 22.70 13.95
N GLY A 161 -31.19 22.25 14.07
CA GLY A 161 -31.82 21.97 15.33
C GLY A 161 -31.20 20.78 16.08
N PHE A 162 -30.75 19.74 15.33
CA PHE A 162 -30.07 18.60 15.91
C PHE A 162 -28.67 18.99 16.43
N ILE A 163 -27.87 19.69 15.61
CA ILE A 163 -26.50 20.11 15.98
C ILE A 163 -26.50 21.01 17.22
N SER A 164 -27.52 21.90 17.38
CA SER A 164 -27.61 22.79 18.51
C SER A 164 -27.81 22.07 19.87
N ARG A 165 -28.39 20.84 19.85
CA ARG A 165 -28.62 20.02 21.08
C ARG A 165 -27.34 19.28 21.52
N PHE A 166 -26.33 19.12 20.66
CA PHE A 166 -25.09 18.38 20.94
C PHE A 166 -23.85 19.27 21.00
N LYS A 167 -23.99 20.60 20.87
CA LYS A 167 -22.95 21.57 21.17
C LYS A 167 -22.95 21.84 22.68
N SER A 168 -22.27 20.96 23.40
CA SER A 168 -21.89 21.19 24.80
C SER A 168 -20.40 20.88 24.96
#